data_104374c1ac9b50d9eaa83ccfa20bb14d
#
_entry.id   104374c1ac9b50d9eaa83ccfa20bb14d
#
_cell.length_a   1.000
_cell.length_b   1.000
_cell.length_c   1.000
_cell.angle_alpha   90.00
_cell.angle_beta   90.00
_cell.angle_gamma   90.00
#
_symmetry.space_group_name_H-M   'P 1'
#
loop_
_entity.id
_entity.type
_entity.pdbx_description
1 polymer ?
#
loop_
_entity_poly.entity_id
_entity_poly.type
_entity_poly.pdbx_seq_one_letter_code
_entity_poly.pdbx_strand_id
1 'polypeptide(L)'
;LVSFSPFWLLALRFTASFILMAIIFKKRLRKLTAANLKAGLLIGVFLFLGFATQTIGLTFTSPGKQAFITATYVVIVPFLSWGLKKIFPGYLSFVASLICLAGMALLTLQGNGDTLSTFNKGDLLTFACAIFFACHILAIEMFASKMDPLVLATLQIGTTALLSFACALLFEEWPGSIASSAWWSIAFTVLFCTVFALSIQNAAQKFTPSTHAAILLSLESVFGALSSVLILGEVFTIPMVLGCFLILIAVLLTETGPTLLGKLQIIKTIFYL
;
A
#
# COMPACT_ATOMS: atom_id res chain seq x y z
N LEU A 1 15.96 6.53 7.14
CA LEU A 1 17.15 6.39 6.27
C LEU A 1 18.44 7.00 6.84
N VAL A 2 18.39 7.68 7.99
CA VAL A 2 19.60 8.31 8.56
C VAL A 2 20.61 7.27 9.05
N SER A 3 20.15 6.12 9.54
CA SER A 3 21.03 5.08 10.14
C SER A 3 21.14 3.80 9.30
N PHE A 4 20.33 3.63 8.27
CA PHE A 4 20.31 2.45 7.41
C PHE A 4 20.26 2.85 5.95
N SER A 5 21.01 2.16 5.12
CA SER A 5 20.81 2.18 3.68
C SER A 5 19.51 1.48 3.28
N PRO A 6 18.94 1.79 2.11
CA PRO A 6 17.62 1.32 1.69
C PRO A 6 17.40 -0.19 1.83
N PHE A 7 18.31 -1.01 1.30
CA PHE A 7 18.12 -2.45 1.30
C PHE A 7 18.36 -3.08 2.66
N TRP A 8 19.29 -2.58 3.50
CA TRP A 8 19.47 -3.06 4.87
C TRP A 8 18.25 -2.76 5.73
N LEU A 9 17.63 -1.58 5.56
CA LEU A 9 16.37 -1.26 6.26
C LEU A 9 15.27 -2.27 5.90
N LEU A 10 15.08 -2.55 4.62
CA LEU A 10 14.08 -3.52 4.15
C LEU A 10 14.42 -4.95 4.60
N ALA A 11 15.69 -5.36 4.47
CA ALA A 11 16.14 -6.69 4.88
C ALA A 11 15.86 -6.97 6.35
N LEU A 12 16.23 -6.06 7.24
CA LEU A 12 16.01 -6.21 8.69
C LEU A 12 14.52 -6.22 9.02
N ARG A 13 13.76 -5.27 8.47
CA ARG A 13 12.31 -5.17 8.69
C ARG A 13 11.58 -6.42 8.24
N PHE A 14 11.78 -6.85 7.00
CA PHE A 14 11.03 -7.97 6.44
C PHE A 14 11.52 -9.32 6.98
N THR A 15 12.82 -9.50 7.28
CA THR A 15 13.34 -10.73 7.89
C THR A 15 12.79 -10.92 9.30
N ALA A 16 12.81 -9.89 10.14
CA ALA A 16 12.23 -9.96 11.47
C ALA A 16 10.71 -10.24 11.41
N SER A 17 10.00 -9.59 10.48
CA SER A 17 8.57 -9.83 10.25
C SER A 17 8.28 -11.26 9.80
N PHE A 18 9.09 -11.80 8.89
CA PHE A 18 8.95 -13.18 8.42
C PHE A 18 9.15 -14.20 9.54
N ILE A 19 10.22 -14.04 10.33
CA ILE A 19 10.51 -14.92 11.48
C ILE A 19 9.33 -14.90 12.46
N LEU A 20 8.84 -13.72 12.81
CA LEU A 20 7.71 -13.56 13.72
C LEU A 20 6.44 -14.24 13.18
N MET A 21 6.08 -14.00 11.92
CA MET A 21 4.92 -14.63 11.30
C MET A 21 5.08 -16.15 11.14
N ALA A 22 6.27 -16.62 10.80
CA ALA A 22 6.56 -18.05 10.69
C ALA A 22 6.39 -18.76 12.02
N ILE A 23 6.77 -18.13 13.14
CA ILE A 23 6.56 -18.67 14.50
C ILE A 23 5.06 -18.69 14.84
N ILE A 24 4.36 -17.58 14.65
CA ILE A 24 2.92 -17.43 14.97
C ILE A 24 2.08 -18.40 14.14
N PHE A 25 2.33 -18.48 12.83
CA PHE A 25 1.52 -19.26 11.89
C PHE A 25 2.13 -20.62 11.52
N LYS A 26 3.10 -21.14 12.31
CA LYS A 26 3.78 -22.42 12.04
C LYS A 26 2.84 -23.60 11.75
N LYS A 27 1.68 -23.66 12.43
CA LYS A 27 0.68 -24.72 12.20
C LYS A 27 0.03 -24.64 10.82
N ARG A 28 -0.20 -23.41 10.31
CA ARG A 28 -0.76 -23.16 8.96
C ARG A 28 0.28 -23.45 7.87
N LEU A 29 1.53 -23.07 8.11
CA LEU A 29 2.64 -23.30 7.19
C LEU A 29 2.98 -24.79 6.99
N ARG A 30 2.61 -25.67 7.91
CA ARG A 30 2.77 -27.12 7.71
C ARG A 30 1.94 -27.69 6.56
N LYS A 31 0.92 -26.97 6.09
CA LYS A 31 0.03 -27.38 4.99
C LYS A 31 0.38 -26.67 3.68
N LEU A 32 1.62 -26.19 3.53
CA LEU A 32 2.07 -25.50 2.32
C LEU A 32 2.00 -26.41 1.09
N THR A 33 1.48 -25.86 0.01
CA THR A 33 1.49 -26.46 -1.31
C THR A 33 2.41 -25.69 -2.25
N ALA A 34 2.84 -26.31 -3.34
CA ALA A 34 3.61 -25.62 -4.37
C ALA A 34 2.85 -24.41 -4.96
N ALA A 35 1.52 -24.49 -5.01
CA ALA A 35 0.67 -23.38 -5.45
C ALA A 35 0.74 -22.19 -4.48
N ASN A 36 0.70 -22.44 -3.15
CA ASN A 36 0.88 -21.38 -2.15
C ASN A 36 2.25 -20.70 -2.29
N LEU A 37 3.30 -21.50 -2.51
CA LEU A 37 4.65 -20.99 -2.64
C LEU A 37 4.79 -20.09 -3.89
N LYS A 38 4.28 -20.53 -5.05
CA LYS A 38 4.27 -19.73 -6.29
C LYS A 38 3.49 -18.42 -6.12
N ALA A 39 2.30 -18.48 -5.50
CA ALA A 39 1.49 -17.30 -5.24
C ALA A 39 2.20 -16.33 -4.29
N GLY A 40 2.73 -16.81 -3.18
CA GLY A 40 3.48 -16.00 -2.22
C GLY A 40 4.74 -15.39 -2.82
N LEU A 41 5.46 -16.13 -3.68
CA LEU A 41 6.61 -15.63 -4.42
C LEU A 41 6.21 -14.47 -5.36
N LEU A 42 5.16 -14.66 -6.16
CA LEU A 42 4.70 -13.62 -7.09
C LEU A 42 4.26 -12.34 -6.36
N ILE A 43 3.43 -12.49 -5.32
CA ILE A 43 2.98 -11.36 -4.50
C ILE A 43 4.17 -10.67 -3.83
N GLY A 44 5.11 -11.47 -3.29
CA GLY A 44 6.30 -10.95 -2.61
C GLY A 44 7.29 -10.25 -3.52
N VAL A 45 7.41 -10.67 -4.80
CA VAL A 45 8.20 -9.94 -5.80
C VAL A 45 7.62 -8.55 -6.05
N PHE A 46 6.30 -8.42 -6.23
CA PHE A 46 5.68 -7.10 -6.40
C PHE A 46 5.82 -6.25 -5.13
N LEU A 47 5.68 -6.84 -3.95
CA LEU A 47 5.89 -6.15 -2.68
C LEU A 47 7.34 -5.64 -2.55
N PHE A 48 8.33 -6.49 -2.86
CA PHE A 48 9.74 -6.12 -2.85
C PHE A 48 10.03 -4.99 -3.83
N LEU A 49 9.59 -5.11 -5.09
CA LEU A 49 9.82 -4.08 -6.10
C LEU A 49 9.16 -2.74 -5.71
N GLY A 50 7.96 -2.80 -5.14
CA GLY A 50 7.28 -1.63 -4.60
C GLY A 50 8.11 -0.94 -3.51
N PHE A 51 8.50 -1.65 -2.46
CA PHE A 51 9.27 -1.07 -1.37
C PHE A 51 10.70 -0.68 -1.77
N ALA A 52 11.36 -1.44 -2.63
CA ALA A 52 12.71 -1.11 -3.11
C ALA A 52 12.71 0.19 -3.90
N THR A 53 11.81 0.32 -4.89
CA THR A 53 11.70 1.54 -5.70
C THR A 53 11.22 2.73 -4.87
N GLN A 54 10.33 2.52 -3.88
CA GLN A 54 9.91 3.54 -2.95
C GLN A 54 11.06 4.05 -2.08
N THR A 55 11.79 3.13 -1.45
CA THR A 55 12.85 3.49 -0.49
C THR A 55 14.04 4.16 -1.20
N ILE A 56 14.42 3.66 -2.38
CA ILE A 56 15.44 4.31 -3.20
C ILE A 56 14.92 5.66 -3.73
N GLY A 57 13.67 5.72 -4.21
CA GLY A 57 13.06 6.95 -4.71
C GLY A 57 13.08 8.08 -3.68
N LEU A 58 12.84 7.75 -2.39
CA LEU A 58 12.86 8.71 -1.28
C LEU A 58 14.21 9.41 -1.09
N THR A 59 15.30 8.83 -1.56
CA THR A 59 16.61 9.49 -1.48
C THR A 59 16.77 10.62 -2.48
N PHE A 60 15.89 10.74 -3.48
CA PHE A 60 15.97 11.72 -4.56
C PHE A 60 14.76 12.65 -4.66
N THR A 61 13.69 12.43 -3.88
CA THR A 61 12.47 13.25 -3.90
C THR A 61 12.01 13.57 -2.48
N SER A 62 11.10 14.54 -2.33
CA SER A 62 10.54 14.87 -1.02
C SER A 62 9.52 13.83 -0.54
N PRO A 63 9.35 13.63 0.78
CA PRO A 63 8.38 12.69 1.32
C PRO A 63 6.94 12.99 0.86
N GLY A 64 6.54 14.26 0.81
CA GLY A 64 5.20 14.67 0.37
C GLY A 64 4.95 14.34 -1.10
N LYS A 65 5.90 14.69 -1.97
CA LYS A 65 5.84 14.36 -3.40
C LYS A 65 5.83 12.86 -3.64
N GLN A 66 6.67 12.11 -2.90
CA GLN A 66 6.68 10.65 -2.97
C GLN A 66 5.34 10.04 -2.56
N ALA A 67 4.76 10.49 -1.45
CA ALA A 67 3.47 10.00 -0.97
C ALA A 67 2.37 10.23 -2.01
N PHE A 68 2.34 11.43 -2.64
CA PHE A 68 1.38 11.72 -3.70
C PHE A 68 1.57 10.82 -4.94
N ILE A 69 2.80 10.69 -5.44
CA ILE A 69 3.08 9.86 -6.62
C ILE A 69 2.76 8.39 -6.33
N THR A 70 3.14 7.88 -5.15
CA THR A 70 2.78 6.52 -4.74
C THR A 70 1.26 6.33 -4.74
N ALA A 71 0.49 7.29 -4.22
CA ALA A 71 -0.97 7.22 -4.15
C ALA A 71 -1.66 7.10 -5.53
N THR A 72 -0.96 7.38 -6.63
CA THR A 72 -1.50 7.15 -7.98
C THR A 72 -1.88 5.69 -8.23
N TYR A 73 -1.39 4.74 -7.40
CA TYR A 73 -1.84 3.34 -7.47
C TYR A 73 -3.36 3.21 -7.34
N VAL A 74 -4.02 4.13 -6.62
CA VAL A 74 -5.48 4.15 -6.45
C VAL A 74 -6.21 4.28 -7.80
N VAL A 75 -5.63 5.05 -8.73
CA VAL A 75 -6.16 5.21 -10.10
C VAL A 75 -5.67 4.06 -11.00
N ILE A 76 -4.43 3.59 -10.83
CA ILE A 76 -3.86 2.51 -11.64
C ILE A 76 -4.60 1.18 -11.42
N VAL A 77 -4.98 0.86 -10.16
CA VAL A 77 -5.64 -0.40 -9.80
C VAL A 77 -6.92 -0.69 -10.59
N PRO A 78 -7.91 0.22 -10.71
CA PRO A 78 -9.12 -0.06 -11.49
C PRO A 78 -8.83 -0.30 -12.98
N PHE A 79 -7.85 0.39 -13.59
CA PHE A 79 -7.45 0.13 -14.97
C PHE A 79 -6.80 -1.25 -15.13
N LEU A 80 -5.86 -1.61 -14.26
CA LEU A 80 -5.23 -2.92 -14.28
C LEU A 80 -6.24 -4.03 -14.00
N SER A 81 -7.14 -3.84 -13.03
CA SER A 81 -8.21 -4.79 -12.71
C SER A 81 -9.12 -5.02 -13.93
N TRP A 82 -9.52 -3.96 -14.61
CA TRP A 82 -10.31 -4.05 -15.83
C TRP A 82 -9.56 -4.78 -16.95
N GLY A 83 -8.29 -4.42 -17.18
CA GLY A 83 -7.46 -5.07 -18.19
C GLY A 83 -7.28 -6.58 -17.97
N LEU A 84 -7.06 -7.00 -16.72
CA LEU A 84 -6.83 -8.40 -16.35
C LEU A 84 -8.13 -9.23 -16.30
N LYS A 85 -9.16 -8.71 -15.66
CA LYS A 85 -10.41 -9.44 -15.43
C LYS A 85 -11.40 -9.32 -16.59
N LYS A 86 -11.20 -8.35 -17.50
CA LYS A 86 -12.13 -7.99 -18.58
C LYS A 86 -13.53 -7.59 -18.06
N ILE A 87 -13.66 -7.28 -16.79
CA ILE A 87 -14.88 -6.83 -16.12
C ILE A 87 -14.69 -5.37 -15.74
N PHE A 88 -15.58 -4.52 -16.25
CA PHE A 88 -15.54 -3.07 -15.96
C PHE A 88 -15.90 -2.82 -14.48
N PRO A 89 -15.04 -2.15 -13.69
CA PRO A 89 -15.26 -1.96 -12.25
C PRO A 89 -16.35 -0.94 -11.91
N GLY A 90 -16.98 -0.33 -12.92
CA GLY A 90 -18.01 0.69 -12.77
C GLY A 90 -17.46 2.12 -12.78
N TYR A 91 -18.26 3.06 -13.34
CA TYR A 91 -17.86 4.49 -13.41
C TYR A 91 -17.62 5.10 -12.02
N LEU A 92 -18.40 4.65 -11.03
CA LEU A 92 -18.30 5.15 -9.67
C LEU A 92 -16.92 4.86 -9.05
N SER A 93 -16.34 3.69 -9.34
CA SER A 93 -14.99 3.33 -8.88
C SER A 93 -13.92 4.24 -9.47
N PHE A 94 -14.04 4.62 -10.74
CA PHE A 94 -13.11 5.56 -11.36
C PHE A 94 -13.26 6.98 -10.79
N VAL A 95 -14.49 7.45 -10.62
CA VAL A 95 -14.77 8.77 -10.00
C VAL A 95 -14.24 8.80 -8.57
N ALA A 96 -14.50 7.78 -7.77
CA ALA A 96 -13.98 7.67 -6.41
C ALA A 96 -12.45 7.67 -6.38
N SER A 97 -11.79 6.94 -7.29
CA SER A 97 -10.32 6.94 -7.39
C SER A 97 -9.75 8.32 -7.72
N LEU A 98 -10.39 9.08 -8.61
CA LEU A 98 -9.96 10.44 -8.96
C LEU A 98 -10.19 11.43 -7.79
N ILE A 99 -11.32 11.33 -7.09
CA ILE A 99 -11.59 12.13 -5.88
C ILE A 99 -10.55 11.81 -4.80
N CYS A 100 -10.24 10.52 -4.60
CA CYS A 100 -9.23 10.07 -3.67
C CYS A 100 -7.85 10.65 -4.00
N LEU A 101 -7.43 10.59 -5.27
CA LEU A 101 -6.16 11.15 -5.72
C LEU A 101 -6.10 12.67 -5.54
N ALA A 102 -7.19 13.39 -5.80
CA ALA A 102 -7.28 14.83 -5.53
C ALA A 102 -7.14 15.13 -4.03
N GLY A 103 -7.78 14.33 -3.18
CA GLY A 103 -7.63 14.43 -1.73
C GLY A 103 -6.19 14.19 -1.27
N MET A 104 -5.51 13.19 -1.84
CA MET A 104 -4.10 12.92 -1.58
C MET A 104 -3.19 14.09 -2.01
N ALA A 105 -3.47 14.72 -3.16
CA ALA A 105 -2.74 15.89 -3.62
C ALA A 105 -2.82 17.05 -2.62
N LEU A 106 -4.03 17.37 -2.15
CA LEU A 106 -4.24 18.41 -1.14
C LEU A 106 -3.57 18.11 0.20
N LEU A 107 -3.46 16.84 0.55
CA LEU A 107 -2.90 16.42 1.83
C LEU A 107 -1.36 16.40 1.82
N THR A 108 -0.75 16.07 0.69
CA THR A 108 0.69 15.77 0.62
C THR A 108 1.52 16.85 -0.08
N LEU A 109 0.94 17.67 -0.96
CA LEU A 109 1.67 18.67 -1.76
C LEU A 109 1.58 20.07 -1.14
N GLN A 110 2.03 20.25 0.10
CA GLN A 110 1.92 21.52 0.82
C GLN A 110 3.25 22.22 1.10
N GLY A 111 4.39 21.58 0.84
CA GLY A 111 5.73 22.15 1.08
C GLY A 111 6.28 22.94 -0.10
N ASN A 112 7.14 23.93 0.16
CA ASN A 112 7.85 24.69 -0.89
C ASN A 112 8.77 23.83 -1.79
N GLY A 113 9.06 22.57 -1.42
CA GLY A 113 9.82 21.59 -2.20
C GLY A 113 8.98 20.56 -2.95
N ASP A 114 7.65 20.56 -2.72
CA ASP A 114 6.73 19.53 -3.22
C ASP A 114 6.08 19.88 -4.58
N THR A 115 6.69 20.79 -5.32
CA THR A 115 6.17 21.18 -6.65
C THR A 115 6.37 20.05 -7.65
N LEU A 116 5.31 19.72 -8.40
CA LEU A 116 5.35 18.77 -9.51
C LEU A 116 6.08 19.32 -10.75
N SER A 117 6.59 20.56 -10.68
CA SER A 117 7.21 21.26 -11.82
C SER A 117 8.56 20.70 -12.24
N THR A 118 9.28 20.03 -11.33
CA THR A 118 10.58 19.41 -11.63
C THR A 118 10.50 17.91 -11.45
N PHE A 119 10.48 17.19 -12.57
CA PHE A 119 10.49 15.72 -12.56
C PHE A 119 11.91 15.20 -12.40
N ASN A 120 12.15 14.32 -11.45
CA ASN A 120 13.47 13.78 -11.15
C ASN A 120 13.50 12.23 -11.14
N LYS A 121 14.68 11.64 -10.96
CA LYS A 121 14.85 10.17 -10.91
C LYS A 121 14.06 9.52 -9.77
N GLY A 122 13.91 10.21 -8.63
CA GLY A 122 13.11 9.74 -7.50
C GLY A 122 11.64 9.65 -7.84
N ASP A 123 11.11 10.59 -8.61
CA ASP A 123 9.71 10.60 -9.05
C ASP A 123 9.43 9.43 -9.99
N LEU A 124 10.36 9.11 -10.90
CA LEU A 124 10.24 7.97 -11.80
C LEU A 124 10.24 6.64 -11.02
N LEU A 125 11.14 6.49 -10.06
CA LEU A 125 11.18 5.32 -9.17
C LEU A 125 9.91 5.20 -8.34
N THR A 126 9.40 6.31 -7.84
CA THR A 126 8.15 6.35 -7.07
C THR A 126 6.93 6.03 -7.93
N PHE A 127 6.92 6.44 -9.19
CA PHE A 127 5.86 6.05 -10.12
C PHE A 127 5.90 4.54 -10.43
N ALA A 128 7.10 3.99 -10.63
CA ALA A 128 7.27 2.54 -10.75
C ALA A 128 6.79 1.80 -9.48
N CYS A 129 7.06 2.35 -8.29
CA CYS A 129 6.53 1.86 -7.02
C CYS A 129 4.99 1.79 -7.04
N ALA A 130 4.32 2.84 -7.49
CA ALA A 130 2.85 2.86 -7.59
C ALA A 130 2.31 1.75 -8.50
N ILE A 131 2.98 1.47 -9.63
CA ILE A 131 2.63 0.35 -10.51
C ILE A 131 2.82 -0.99 -9.80
N PHE A 132 3.96 -1.18 -9.11
CA PHE A 132 4.23 -2.43 -8.39
C PHE A 132 3.26 -2.66 -7.23
N PHE A 133 2.89 -1.63 -6.48
CA PHE A 133 1.86 -1.75 -5.45
C PHE A 133 0.47 -2.02 -6.03
N ALA A 134 0.13 -1.44 -7.18
CA ALA A 134 -1.11 -1.79 -7.88
C ALA A 134 -1.12 -3.27 -8.30
N CYS A 135 -0.02 -3.79 -8.85
CA CYS A 135 0.15 -5.21 -9.17
C CYS A 135 0.08 -6.10 -7.92
N HIS A 136 0.69 -5.67 -6.81
CA HIS A 136 0.64 -6.36 -5.52
C HIS A 136 -0.79 -6.49 -5.00
N ILE A 137 -1.57 -5.40 -4.98
CA ILE A 137 -2.97 -5.40 -4.54
C ILE A 137 -3.81 -6.35 -5.40
N LEU A 138 -3.63 -6.32 -6.72
CA LEU A 138 -4.32 -7.24 -7.64
C LEU A 138 -3.92 -8.70 -7.42
N ALA A 139 -2.64 -8.97 -7.23
CA ALA A 139 -2.13 -10.32 -6.98
C ALA A 139 -2.70 -10.89 -5.67
N ILE A 140 -2.79 -10.09 -4.60
CA ILE A 140 -3.43 -10.55 -3.35
C ILE A 140 -4.88 -10.95 -3.63
N GLU A 141 -5.69 -10.12 -4.29
CA GLU A 141 -7.09 -10.45 -4.59
C GLU A 141 -7.22 -11.76 -5.38
N MET A 142 -6.35 -11.98 -6.38
CA MET A 142 -6.40 -13.19 -7.23
C MET A 142 -6.15 -14.47 -6.44
N PHE A 143 -5.34 -14.44 -5.40
CA PHE A 143 -4.93 -15.63 -4.66
C PHE A 143 -5.57 -15.75 -3.27
N ALA A 144 -5.84 -14.64 -2.57
CA ALA A 144 -6.40 -14.67 -1.21
C ALA A 144 -7.82 -15.26 -1.15
N SER A 145 -8.59 -15.17 -2.23
CA SER A 145 -9.92 -15.78 -2.33
C SER A 145 -9.86 -17.33 -2.37
N LYS A 146 -8.74 -17.90 -2.82
CA LYS A 146 -8.56 -19.36 -3.07
C LYS A 146 -7.64 -20.03 -2.06
N MET A 147 -6.88 -19.27 -1.28
CA MET A 147 -5.84 -19.75 -0.38
C MET A 147 -5.97 -19.13 1.00
N ASP A 148 -5.27 -19.67 2.00
CA ASP A 148 -5.20 -19.05 3.34
C ASP A 148 -4.45 -17.70 3.24
N PRO A 149 -5.11 -16.57 3.52
CA PRO A 149 -4.52 -15.26 3.35
C PRO A 149 -3.34 -14.99 4.30
N LEU A 150 -3.30 -15.63 5.49
CA LEU A 150 -2.18 -15.48 6.42
C LEU A 150 -0.96 -16.28 6.00
N VAL A 151 -1.16 -17.41 5.31
CA VAL A 151 -0.08 -18.15 4.65
C VAL A 151 0.50 -17.31 3.50
N LEU A 152 -0.34 -16.70 2.68
CA LEU A 152 0.11 -15.80 1.61
C LEU A 152 0.86 -14.58 2.16
N ALA A 153 0.34 -13.96 3.23
CA ALA A 153 1.01 -12.85 3.91
C ALA A 153 2.40 -13.25 4.42
N THR A 154 2.53 -14.43 5.03
CA THR A 154 3.83 -14.92 5.51
C THR A 154 4.80 -15.16 4.36
N LEU A 155 4.34 -15.80 3.29
CA LEU A 155 5.20 -16.14 2.15
C LEU A 155 5.67 -14.91 1.37
N GLN A 156 4.79 -13.93 1.14
CA GLN A 156 5.19 -12.68 0.47
C GLN A 156 6.22 -11.89 1.29
N ILE A 157 6.05 -11.83 2.63
CA ILE A 157 7.00 -11.18 3.53
C ILE A 157 8.35 -11.92 3.48
N GLY A 158 8.34 -13.26 3.48
CA GLY A 158 9.57 -14.06 3.36
C GLY A 158 10.26 -13.86 2.02
N THR A 159 9.51 -13.77 0.93
CA THR A 159 10.07 -13.46 -0.40
C THR A 159 10.70 -12.06 -0.43
N THR A 160 10.00 -11.07 0.11
CA THR A 160 10.53 -9.69 0.21
C THR A 160 11.77 -9.64 1.08
N ALA A 161 11.79 -10.37 2.21
CA ALA A 161 12.97 -10.48 3.07
C ALA A 161 14.17 -11.05 2.32
N LEU A 162 13.98 -12.17 1.62
CA LEU A 162 15.03 -12.85 0.86
C LEU A 162 15.63 -11.93 -0.21
N LEU A 163 14.78 -11.28 -1.01
CA LEU A 163 15.21 -10.38 -2.07
C LEU A 163 15.89 -9.12 -1.52
N SER A 164 15.35 -8.53 -0.45
CA SER A 164 15.95 -7.37 0.20
C SER A 164 17.31 -7.70 0.79
N PHE A 165 17.44 -8.86 1.43
CA PHE A 165 18.69 -9.32 2.02
C PHE A 165 19.74 -9.60 0.95
N ALA A 166 19.37 -10.24 -0.15
CA ALA A 166 20.23 -10.47 -1.28
C ALA A 166 20.74 -9.14 -1.89
N CYS A 167 19.85 -8.17 -2.09
CA CYS A 167 20.24 -6.85 -2.60
C CYS A 167 21.12 -6.09 -1.60
N ALA A 168 20.85 -6.16 -0.30
CA ALA A 168 21.67 -5.53 0.72
C ALA A 168 23.10 -6.05 0.68
N LEU A 169 23.28 -7.38 0.60
CA LEU A 169 24.61 -8.00 0.52
C LEU A 169 25.37 -7.69 -0.78
N LEU A 170 24.65 -7.48 -1.89
CA LEU A 170 25.26 -7.25 -3.19
C LEU A 170 25.61 -5.78 -3.45
N PHE A 171 24.83 -4.85 -2.91
CA PHE A 171 24.89 -3.43 -3.30
C PHE A 171 25.20 -2.47 -2.17
N GLU A 172 25.15 -2.90 -0.91
CA GLU A 172 25.30 -2.01 0.24
C GLU A 172 26.24 -2.59 1.29
N GLU A 173 27.04 -1.73 1.91
CA GLU A 173 27.84 -2.10 3.07
C GLU A 173 26.99 -2.12 4.34
N TRP A 174 27.39 -2.95 5.31
CA TRP A 174 26.74 -2.95 6.62
C TRP A 174 26.99 -1.60 7.32
N PRO A 175 25.94 -0.95 7.88
CA PRO A 175 26.12 0.32 8.59
C PRO A 175 27.00 0.14 9.83
N GLY A 176 28.07 0.94 9.91
CA GLY A 176 29.08 0.82 10.98
C GLY A 176 28.56 1.15 12.38
N SER A 177 27.62 2.10 12.50
CA SER A 177 26.99 2.47 13.76
C SER A 177 25.51 2.69 13.58
N ILE A 178 24.70 2.07 14.45
CA ILE A 178 23.23 2.16 14.39
C ILE A 178 22.74 2.80 15.69
N ALA A 179 22.05 3.92 15.57
CA ALA A 179 21.45 4.60 16.71
C ALA A 179 20.38 3.71 17.38
N SER A 180 20.32 3.72 18.72
CA SER A 180 19.33 2.93 19.47
C SER A 180 17.88 3.27 19.08
N SER A 181 17.59 4.52 18.71
CA SER A 181 16.30 4.96 18.21
C SER A 181 15.89 4.27 16.90
N ALA A 182 16.86 3.90 16.04
CA ALA A 182 16.60 3.21 14.79
C ALA A 182 16.06 1.79 15.00
N TRP A 183 16.51 1.11 16.05
CA TRP A 183 15.99 -0.22 16.42
C TRP A 183 14.53 -0.17 16.89
N TRP A 184 14.13 0.86 17.63
CA TRP A 184 12.73 1.08 17.99
C TRP A 184 11.86 1.35 16.77
N SER A 185 12.36 2.14 15.81
CA SER A 185 11.66 2.38 14.54
C SER A 185 11.49 1.09 13.74
N ILE A 186 12.53 0.24 13.68
CA ILE A 186 12.42 -1.08 13.04
C ILE A 186 11.39 -1.94 13.78
N ALA A 187 11.44 -2.05 15.10
CA ALA A 187 10.50 -2.85 15.87
C ALA A 187 9.04 -2.41 15.63
N PHE A 188 8.80 -1.10 15.62
CA PHE A 188 7.49 -0.53 15.30
C PHE A 188 7.03 -0.89 13.87
N THR A 189 7.90 -0.72 12.87
CA THR A 189 7.55 -1.03 11.49
C THR A 189 7.38 -2.53 11.24
N VAL A 190 8.13 -3.38 11.94
CA VAL A 190 7.95 -4.85 11.92
C VAL A 190 6.57 -5.22 12.41
N LEU A 191 6.19 -4.77 13.59
CA LEU A 191 4.94 -5.19 14.24
C LEU A 191 3.72 -4.56 13.55
N PHE A 192 3.67 -3.23 13.47
CA PHE A 192 2.47 -2.52 13.05
C PHE A 192 2.39 -2.35 11.54
N CYS A 193 3.47 -1.90 10.89
CA CYS A 193 3.44 -1.58 9.47
C CYS A 193 3.70 -2.80 8.55
N THR A 194 4.11 -3.96 9.10
CA THR A 194 4.37 -5.14 8.29
C THR A 194 3.52 -6.33 8.74
N VAL A 195 3.77 -6.88 9.93
CA VAL A 195 3.06 -8.08 10.39
C VAL A 195 1.56 -7.84 10.49
N PHE A 196 1.16 -6.81 11.22
CA PHE A 196 -0.25 -6.49 11.46
C PHE A 196 -0.93 -5.98 10.19
N ALA A 197 -0.36 -4.97 9.54
CA ALA A 197 -0.95 -4.34 8.36
C ALA A 197 -1.11 -5.32 7.20
N LEU A 198 -0.05 -6.05 6.80
CA LEU A 198 -0.13 -7.00 5.68
C LEU A 198 -0.99 -8.23 6.00
N SER A 199 -1.05 -8.66 7.27
CA SER A 199 -1.96 -9.75 7.67
C SER A 199 -3.42 -9.32 7.52
N ILE A 200 -3.79 -8.14 8.00
CA ILE A 200 -5.13 -7.59 7.85
C ILE A 200 -5.45 -7.34 6.39
N GLN A 201 -4.55 -6.72 5.63
CA GLN A 201 -4.74 -6.48 4.20
C GLN A 201 -5.05 -7.77 3.46
N ASN A 202 -4.25 -8.82 3.63
CA ASN A 202 -4.48 -10.10 2.96
C ASN A 202 -5.81 -10.74 3.39
N ALA A 203 -6.15 -10.67 4.68
CA ALA A 203 -7.40 -11.21 5.20
C ALA A 203 -8.62 -10.45 4.67
N ALA A 204 -8.56 -9.12 4.63
CA ALA A 204 -9.63 -8.27 4.12
C ALA A 204 -9.82 -8.40 2.60
N GLN A 205 -8.72 -8.44 1.84
CA GLN A 205 -8.76 -8.59 0.38
C GLN A 205 -9.29 -9.96 -0.10
N LYS A 206 -9.43 -10.94 0.80
CA LYS A 206 -10.18 -12.16 0.51
C LYS A 206 -11.66 -11.87 0.13
N PHE A 207 -12.21 -10.80 0.67
CA PHE A 207 -13.62 -10.43 0.55
C PHE A 207 -13.83 -9.09 -0.16
N THR A 208 -12.76 -8.33 -0.38
CA THR A 208 -12.80 -6.97 -0.90
C THR A 208 -12.13 -6.91 -2.28
N PRO A 209 -12.83 -6.40 -3.32
CA PRO A 209 -12.22 -6.18 -4.63
C PRO A 209 -11.01 -5.25 -4.54
N SER A 210 -10.01 -5.45 -5.41
CA SER A 210 -8.77 -4.66 -5.42
C SER A 210 -9.00 -3.15 -5.55
N THR A 211 -10.00 -2.71 -6.32
CA THR A 211 -10.34 -1.29 -6.46
C THR A 211 -10.82 -0.68 -5.16
N HIS A 212 -11.71 -1.38 -4.42
CA HIS A 212 -12.16 -0.95 -3.10
C HIS A 212 -11.01 -0.97 -2.10
N ALA A 213 -10.21 -2.04 -2.09
CA ALA A 213 -9.05 -2.15 -1.22
C ALA A 213 -8.06 -0.99 -1.43
N ALA A 214 -7.78 -0.60 -2.68
CA ALA A 214 -6.88 0.51 -2.99
C ALA A 214 -7.38 1.84 -2.41
N ILE A 215 -8.69 2.12 -2.50
CA ILE A 215 -9.28 3.34 -1.93
C ILE A 215 -9.29 3.28 -0.40
N LEU A 216 -9.61 2.12 0.20
CA LEU A 216 -9.57 1.95 1.66
C LEU A 216 -8.15 2.11 2.23
N LEU A 217 -7.14 1.61 1.53
CA LEU A 217 -5.74 1.77 1.92
C LEU A 217 -5.31 3.23 1.95
N SER A 218 -5.90 4.11 1.13
CA SER A 218 -5.60 5.55 1.15
C SER A 218 -6.00 6.25 2.45
N LEU A 219 -6.84 5.64 3.30
CA LEU A 219 -7.12 6.12 4.66
C LEU A 219 -5.86 6.18 5.53
N GLU A 220 -4.81 5.43 5.19
CA GLU A 220 -3.50 5.53 5.84
C GLU A 220 -3.01 6.98 5.89
N SER A 221 -3.20 7.73 4.82
CA SER A 221 -2.78 9.13 4.75
C SER A 221 -3.64 10.04 5.62
N VAL A 222 -4.93 9.75 5.76
CA VAL A 222 -5.81 10.50 6.69
C VAL A 222 -5.37 10.27 8.13
N PHE A 223 -5.14 9.01 8.51
CA PHE A 223 -4.66 8.68 9.86
C PHE A 223 -3.22 9.17 10.09
N GLY A 224 -2.38 9.18 9.05
CA GLY A 224 -1.04 9.77 9.09
C GLY A 224 -1.09 11.27 9.42
N ALA A 225 -1.93 12.02 8.71
CA ALA A 225 -2.11 13.45 8.97
C ALA A 225 -2.68 13.75 10.37
N LEU A 226 -3.67 12.97 10.81
CA LEU A 226 -4.20 13.10 12.17
C LEU A 226 -3.15 12.80 13.22
N SER A 227 -2.34 11.75 13.02
CA SER A 227 -1.25 11.39 13.93
C SER A 227 -0.15 12.45 13.98
N SER A 228 0.18 13.08 12.85
CA SER A 228 1.15 14.18 12.76
C SER A 228 0.71 15.36 13.61
N VAL A 229 -0.56 15.76 13.52
CA VAL A 229 -1.12 16.84 14.36
C VAL A 229 -1.13 16.47 15.85
N LEU A 230 -1.58 15.24 16.18
CA LEU A 230 -1.75 14.84 17.59
C LEU A 230 -0.41 14.54 18.29
N ILE A 231 0.56 13.96 17.58
CA ILE A 231 1.82 13.51 18.18
C ILE A 231 2.93 14.53 17.98
N LEU A 232 3.02 15.14 16.79
CA LEU A 232 4.09 16.08 16.45
C LEU A 232 3.69 17.54 16.64
N GLY A 233 2.40 17.83 16.92
CA GLY A 233 1.90 19.20 17.13
C GLY A 233 1.87 20.03 15.85
N GLU A 234 1.83 19.40 14.68
CA GLU A 234 1.72 20.12 13.41
C GLU A 234 0.38 20.83 13.26
N VAL A 235 0.38 21.96 12.54
CA VAL A 235 -0.84 22.73 12.29
C VAL A 235 -1.66 22.07 11.19
N PHE A 236 -2.92 21.77 11.49
CA PHE A 236 -3.84 21.21 10.50
C PHE A 236 -4.31 22.29 9.54
N THR A 237 -3.71 22.33 8.37
CA THR A 237 -4.02 23.36 7.36
C THR A 237 -5.37 23.10 6.68
N ILE A 238 -5.98 24.15 6.11
CA ILE A 238 -7.25 24.01 5.36
C ILE A 238 -7.13 22.97 4.20
N PRO A 239 -6.07 22.98 3.38
CA PRO A 239 -5.91 21.94 2.36
C PRO A 239 -5.83 20.51 2.93
N MET A 240 -5.19 20.31 4.11
CA MET A 240 -5.15 19.00 4.76
C MET A 240 -6.56 18.54 5.18
N VAL A 241 -7.36 19.41 5.76
CA VAL A 241 -8.75 19.11 6.14
C VAL A 241 -9.56 18.73 4.91
N LEU A 242 -9.48 19.53 3.84
CA LEU A 242 -10.18 19.26 2.58
C LEU A 242 -9.70 17.94 1.94
N GLY A 243 -8.39 17.67 1.97
CA GLY A 243 -7.81 16.42 1.47
C GLY A 243 -8.34 15.20 2.21
N CYS A 244 -8.35 15.23 3.54
CA CYS A 244 -8.94 14.17 4.37
C CYS A 244 -10.42 13.97 4.05
N PHE A 245 -11.17 15.05 3.90
CA PHE A 245 -12.60 14.98 3.59
C PHE A 245 -12.87 14.38 2.20
N LEU A 246 -12.09 14.72 1.18
CA LEU A 246 -12.20 14.11 -0.14
C LEU A 246 -11.88 12.61 -0.13
N ILE A 247 -10.86 12.18 0.61
CA ILE A 247 -10.53 10.75 0.76
C ILE A 247 -11.70 10.02 1.43
N LEU A 248 -12.29 10.58 2.49
CA LEU A 248 -13.45 9.98 3.15
C LEU A 248 -14.66 9.90 2.22
N ILE A 249 -14.92 10.93 1.41
CA ILE A 249 -15.98 10.90 0.39
C ILE A 249 -15.71 9.78 -0.62
N ALA A 250 -14.47 9.62 -1.10
CA ALA A 250 -14.12 8.58 -2.04
C ALA A 250 -14.38 7.17 -1.47
N VAL A 251 -14.03 6.95 -0.20
CA VAL A 251 -14.32 5.70 0.52
C VAL A 251 -15.83 5.46 0.61
N LEU A 252 -16.59 6.46 1.05
CA LEU A 252 -18.05 6.33 1.17
C LEU A 252 -18.71 6.06 -0.19
N LEU A 253 -18.28 6.76 -1.24
CA LEU A 253 -18.75 6.55 -2.61
C LEU A 253 -18.52 5.10 -3.07
N THR A 254 -17.36 4.56 -2.78
CA THR A 254 -16.98 3.20 -3.21
C THR A 254 -17.76 2.14 -2.46
N GLU A 255 -17.96 2.31 -1.15
CA GLU A 255 -18.62 1.31 -0.31
C GLU A 255 -20.16 1.37 -0.40
N THR A 256 -20.74 2.57 -0.44
CA THR A 256 -22.20 2.73 -0.41
C THR A 256 -22.82 2.95 -1.79
N GLY A 257 -22.06 3.47 -2.75
CA GLY A 257 -22.56 3.87 -4.05
C GLY A 257 -23.26 2.75 -4.84
N PRO A 258 -22.72 1.54 -4.95
CA PRO A 258 -23.39 0.44 -5.66
C PRO A 258 -24.74 0.08 -5.04
N THR A 259 -24.84 0.13 -3.71
CA THR A 259 -26.09 -0.18 -2.97
C THR A 259 -27.14 0.91 -3.18
N LEU A 260 -26.74 2.18 -3.19
CA LEU A 260 -27.63 3.31 -3.42
C LEU A 260 -28.14 3.33 -4.87
N LEU A 261 -27.28 3.09 -5.85
CA LEU A 261 -27.67 3.02 -7.25
C LEU A 261 -28.64 1.87 -7.51
N GLY A 262 -28.42 0.69 -6.90
CA GLY A 262 -29.34 -0.44 -6.98
C GLY A 262 -30.71 -0.12 -6.40
N LYS A 263 -30.80 0.55 -5.25
CA LYS A 263 -32.07 0.99 -4.65
C LYS A 263 -32.78 2.03 -5.52
N LEU A 264 -32.05 3.01 -6.09
CA LEU A 264 -32.63 4.02 -6.99
C LEU A 264 -33.18 3.41 -8.28
N GLN A 265 -32.52 2.37 -8.80
CA GLN A 265 -32.98 1.67 -10.00
C GLN A 265 -34.26 0.86 -9.72
N ILE A 266 -34.37 0.23 -8.55
CA ILE A 266 -35.60 -0.46 -8.11
C ILE A 266 -36.74 0.55 -7.96
N ILE A 267 -36.50 1.69 -7.31
CA ILE A 267 -37.51 2.74 -7.14
C ILE A 267 -37.98 3.27 -8.50
N LYS A 268 -37.05 3.56 -9.43
CA LYS A 268 -37.41 3.95 -10.79
C LYS A 268 -38.30 2.91 -11.48
N THR A 269 -37.95 1.64 -11.38
CA THR A 269 -38.74 0.56 -12.00
C THR A 269 -40.16 0.48 -11.42
N ILE A 270 -40.31 0.75 -10.12
CA ILE A 270 -41.64 0.78 -9.45
C ILE A 270 -42.47 2.00 -9.89
N PHE A 271 -41.85 3.14 -10.17
CA PHE A 271 -42.57 4.36 -10.60
C PHE A 271 -42.91 4.37 -12.10
N TYR A 272 -42.35 3.47 -12.91
CA TYR A 272 -42.60 3.34 -14.34
C TYR A 272 -43.46 2.11 -14.69
N LEU A 273 -43.91 1.35 -13.69
CA LEU A 273 -44.97 0.32 -13.76
C LEU A 273 -46.29 0.89 -13.23
#